data_149a16e05b51629f4479f90f328491cd
#
_entry.id   149a16e05b51629f4479f90f328491cd
#
_cell.length_a   1.000
_cell.length_b   1.000
_cell.length_c   1.000
_cell.angle_alpha   90.00
_cell.angle_beta   90.00
_cell.angle_gamma   90.00
#
_symmetry.space_group_name_H-M   'P 1'
#
loop_
_entity.id
_entity.type
_entity.pdbx_description
1 polymer ?
#
loop_
_entity_poly.entity_id
_entity_poly.type
_entity_poly.pdbx_seq_one_letter_code
_entity_poly.pdbx_strand_id
1 'polypeptide(L)'
;MDITLERPFAASEKGKRNNNEDCIYPLSELASPGQRLFMVCDGVGGAEKGEVASALACDSFQTFFSTFFDGKDPSEEFINKAVHYAESRFDEYVLLHPEAQGMATTFTLLYIGESGITVAHIGDSRVYQFRNGRVLFETEDHSLVQSLVNMGELTKEEAATHPKKNIITRALSGATCSVNAEVALIRDIQDGDFFFLCTDGVTECFTDEELASLFSSDKSAESVKNKLIERCSKESKDNFSFYIIPIQSIQKIAGYKQYLLSFFYSFV
;
A
#
# COMPACT_ATOMS: atom_id res chain seq x y z
N MET A 1 -6.81 0.08 -19.88
CA MET A 1 -8.02 -0.65 -19.40
C MET A 1 -8.83 0.30 -18.53
N ASP A 2 -10.15 0.12 -18.49
CA ASP A 2 -10.98 0.88 -17.56
C ASP A 2 -11.33 -0.04 -16.38
N ILE A 3 -10.84 0.33 -15.20
CA ILE A 3 -10.99 -0.44 -13.96
C ILE A 3 -12.03 0.28 -13.10
N THR A 4 -13.14 -0.39 -12.83
CA THR A 4 -14.20 0.09 -11.94
C THR A 4 -14.08 -0.61 -10.59
N LEU A 5 -14.18 0.18 -9.52
CA LEU A 5 -14.16 -0.34 -8.16
C LEU A 5 -15.57 -0.52 -7.63
N GLU A 6 -15.76 -1.52 -6.76
CA GLU A 6 -16.80 -1.40 -5.74
C GLU A 6 -16.38 -0.37 -4.69
N ARG A 7 -17.23 -0.14 -3.70
CA ARG A 7 -16.87 0.75 -2.60
C ARG A 7 -15.65 0.20 -1.85
N PRO A 8 -14.54 0.94 -1.76
CA PRO A 8 -13.43 0.55 -0.91
C PRO A 8 -13.80 0.67 0.58
N PHE A 9 -13.17 -0.17 1.40
CA PHE A 9 -13.30 -0.13 2.85
C PHE A 9 -11.93 0.04 3.49
N ALA A 10 -11.88 0.76 4.62
CA ALA A 10 -10.67 0.96 5.38
C ALA A 10 -10.95 0.97 6.87
N ALA A 11 -9.90 0.77 7.64
CA ALA A 11 -9.83 1.09 9.05
C ALA A 11 -8.41 1.57 9.39
N SER A 12 -8.33 2.45 10.39
CA SER A 12 -7.08 2.86 11.02
C SER A 12 -7.36 2.97 12.50
N GLU A 13 -6.84 2.02 13.26
CA GLU A 13 -7.20 1.80 14.64
C GLU A 13 -5.98 1.85 15.55
N LYS A 14 -6.13 2.54 16.66
CA LYS A 14 -5.08 2.64 17.66
C LYS A 14 -4.72 1.29 18.30
N GLY A 15 -5.64 0.34 18.33
CA GLY A 15 -5.46 -0.92 19.01
C GLY A 15 -5.16 -0.74 20.51
N LYS A 16 -4.15 -1.45 21.00
CA LYS A 16 -3.72 -1.42 22.41
C LYS A 16 -2.66 -0.35 22.71
N ARG A 17 -2.18 0.37 21.71
CA ARG A 17 -1.20 1.46 21.88
C ARG A 17 -1.84 2.71 22.50
N ASN A 18 -1.02 3.63 23.00
CA ASN A 18 -1.48 4.91 23.55
C ASN A 18 -1.83 5.91 22.46
N ASN A 19 -1.14 5.86 21.32
CA ASN A 19 -1.29 6.69 20.14
C ASN A 19 -1.54 5.84 18.89
N ASN A 20 -2.07 6.44 17.84
CA ASN A 20 -2.11 5.84 16.51
C ASN A 20 -1.04 6.53 15.65
N GLU A 21 -0.02 5.80 15.29
CA GLU A 21 1.09 6.26 14.46
C GLU A 21 0.88 5.89 12.98
N ASP A 22 -0.17 5.13 12.68
CA ASP A 22 -0.56 4.83 11.30
C ASP A 22 -1.29 5.99 10.64
N CYS A 23 -1.13 6.12 9.35
CA CYS A 23 -1.91 7.02 8.50
C CYS A 23 -2.40 6.31 7.24
N ILE A 24 -3.64 6.60 6.82
CA ILE A 24 -4.22 6.10 5.58
C ILE A 24 -4.67 7.25 4.69
N TYR A 25 -4.59 7.06 3.38
CA TYR A 25 -5.12 8.00 2.41
C TYR A 25 -5.90 7.27 1.29
N PRO A 26 -7.11 7.77 0.94
CA PRO A 26 -7.86 8.84 1.62
C PRO A 26 -8.31 8.41 3.03
N LEU A 27 -8.89 9.30 3.82
CA LEU A 27 -9.55 8.90 5.06
C LEU A 27 -10.71 7.94 4.74
N SER A 28 -11.00 6.99 5.62
CA SER A 28 -11.94 5.88 5.35
C SER A 28 -13.33 6.33 4.92
N GLU A 29 -13.83 7.43 5.47
CA GLU A 29 -15.12 8.03 5.15
C GLU A 29 -15.14 8.74 3.78
N LEU A 30 -13.97 9.08 3.24
CA LEU A 30 -13.82 9.72 1.93
C LEU A 30 -13.56 8.71 0.80
N ALA A 31 -13.33 7.44 1.14
CA ALA A 31 -13.09 6.39 0.16
C ALA A 31 -14.33 6.15 -0.71
N SER A 32 -14.16 6.20 -2.02
CA SER A 32 -15.23 6.07 -3.00
C SER A 32 -14.79 5.23 -4.20
N PRO A 33 -15.71 4.68 -5.00
CA PRO A 33 -15.39 3.96 -6.24
C PRO A 33 -14.60 4.77 -7.27
N GLY A 34 -14.68 6.11 -7.20
CA GLY A 34 -13.90 7.01 -8.07
C GLY A 34 -12.47 7.27 -7.63
N GLN A 35 -12.08 6.80 -6.45
CA GLN A 35 -10.72 6.98 -5.92
C GLN A 35 -9.72 6.15 -6.72
N ARG A 36 -8.54 6.75 -7.02
CA ARG A 36 -7.47 6.10 -7.78
C ARG A 36 -6.19 5.90 -6.99
N LEU A 37 -5.95 6.71 -5.96
CA LEU A 37 -4.75 6.70 -5.13
C LEU A 37 -5.10 6.24 -3.71
N PHE A 38 -4.45 5.19 -3.23
CA PHE A 38 -4.59 4.67 -1.87
C PHE A 38 -3.22 4.53 -1.24
N MET A 39 -3.10 4.86 0.03
CA MET A 39 -1.85 4.73 0.79
C MET A 39 -2.12 4.25 2.21
N VAL A 40 -1.18 3.50 2.75
CA VAL A 40 -1.10 3.10 4.15
C VAL A 40 0.34 3.29 4.59
N CYS A 41 0.54 4.01 5.66
CA CYS A 41 1.84 4.35 6.25
C CYS A 41 1.81 4.01 7.73
N ASP A 42 2.88 3.39 8.22
CA ASP A 42 3.10 3.04 9.62
C ASP A 42 4.25 3.90 10.15
N GLY A 43 3.96 4.75 11.11
CA GLY A 43 4.94 5.65 11.70
C GLY A 43 5.90 4.91 12.62
N VAL A 44 7.18 4.95 12.28
CA VAL A 44 8.24 4.26 13.01
C VAL A 44 9.10 5.26 13.75
N GLY A 45 9.34 5.00 15.03
CA GLY A 45 10.24 5.84 15.81
C GLY A 45 9.94 5.73 17.31
N GLY A 46 10.86 5.13 18.05
CA GLY A 46 10.68 4.70 19.46
C GLY A 46 10.48 5.79 20.48
N ALA A 47 10.51 7.05 20.15
CA ALA A 47 10.30 8.11 21.12
C ALA A 47 9.38 9.21 20.63
N GLU A 48 9.28 9.50 19.35
CA GLU A 48 8.68 10.79 19.03
C GLU A 48 8.29 10.93 17.57
N LYS A 49 6.98 11.06 17.33
CA LYS A 49 6.45 11.59 16.10
C LYS A 49 6.25 10.59 14.95
N GLY A 50 6.06 9.31 15.23
CA GLY A 50 5.60 8.35 14.20
C GLY A 50 4.31 8.81 13.53
N GLU A 51 3.36 9.34 14.31
CA GLU A 51 2.11 9.92 13.81
C GLU A 51 2.32 11.12 12.88
N VAL A 52 3.37 11.90 13.11
CA VAL A 52 3.73 13.03 12.25
C VAL A 52 4.36 12.52 10.96
N ALA A 53 5.24 11.52 11.06
CA ALA A 53 5.93 10.96 9.91
C ALA A 53 4.94 10.32 8.92
N SER A 54 4.05 9.46 9.39
CA SER A 54 3.05 8.80 8.54
C SER A 54 2.07 9.80 7.91
N ALA A 55 1.60 10.80 8.69
CA ALA A 55 0.72 11.83 8.17
C ALA A 55 1.42 12.73 7.14
N LEU A 56 2.68 13.12 7.39
CA LEU A 56 3.47 13.95 6.47
C LEU A 56 3.78 13.19 5.18
N ALA A 57 4.02 11.88 5.23
CA ALA A 57 4.18 11.06 4.04
C ALA A 57 2.90 11.07 3.20
N CYS A 58 1.74 10.74 3.78
CA CYS A 58 0.46 10.77 3.08
C CYS A 58 0.17 12.13 2.43
N ASP A 59 0.35 13.24 3.17
CA ASP A 59 0.15 14.61 2.68
C ASP A 59 1.12 14.95 1.53
N SER A 60 2.37 14.58 1.68
CA SER A 60 3.41 14.85 0.67
C SER A 60 3.13 14.16 -0.66
N PHE A 61 2.79 12.87 -0.62
CA PHE A 61 2.43 12.12 -1.83
C PHE A 61 1.13 12.63 -2.45
N GLN A 62 0.09 12.90 -1.66
CA GLN A 62 -1.15 13.50 -2.16
C GLN A 62 -0.86 14.83 -2.87
N THR A 63 -0.08 15.72 -2.24
CA THR A 63 0.30 17.02 -2.80
C THR A 63 1.09 16.86 -4.09
N PHE A 64 2.08 15.95 -4.12
CA PHE A 64 2.90 15.70 -5.30
C PHE A 64 2.06 15.18 -6.47
N PHE A 65 1.20 14.17 -6.22
CA PHE A 65 0.31 13.63 -7.24
C PHE A 65 -0.67 14.68 -7.76
N SER A 66 -1.32 15.46 -6.89
CA SER A 66 -2.27 16.49 -7.32
C SER A 66 -1.61 17.62 -8.12
N THR A 67 -0.31 17.86 -7.90
CA THR A 67 0.41 18.97 -8.55
C THR A 67 1.09 18.54 -9.85
N PHE A 68 1.67 17.35 -9.90
CA PHE A 68 2.59 16.96 -10.98
C PHE A 68 2.15 15.76 -11.80
N PHE A 69 1.08 15.06 -11.37
CA PHE A 69 0.64 13.88 -12.08
C PHE A 69 -0.19 14.23 -13.32
N ASP A 70 0.17 13.68 -14.47
CA ASP A 70 -0.46 13.97 -15.76
C ASP A 70 -1.68 13.08 -16.11
N GLY A 71 -2.10 12.24 -15.16
CA GLY A 71 -3.29 11.37 -15.29
C GLY A 71 -3.04 10.03 -15.97
N LYS A 72 -1.78 9.67 -16.26
CA LYS A 72 -1.38 8.35 -16.79
C LYS A 72 -0.95 7.42 -15.66
N ASP A 73 -0.31 6.31 -16.04
CA ASP A 73 0.28 5.41 -15.06
C ASP A 73 1.53 6.06 -14.44
N PRO A 74 1.67 6.14 -13.10
CA PRO A 74 2.87 6.67 -12.49
C PRO A 74 4.04 5.71 -12.72
N SER A 75 5.10 6.21 -13.34
CA SER A 75 6.34 5.46 -13.55
C SER A 75 7.12 5.33 -12.24
N GLU A 76 8.07 4.38 -12.18
CA GLU A 76 9.02 4.26 -11.08
C GLU A 76 9.77 5.57 -10.83
N GLU A 77 10.19 6.26 -11.90
CA GLU A 77 10.85 7.57 -11.79
C GLU A 77 9.92 8.62 -11.15
N PHE A 78 8.63 8.64 -11.54
CA PHE A 78 7.66 9.56 -10.95
C PHE A 78 7.44 9.26 -9.47
N ILE A 79 7.28 8.00 -9.10
CA ILE A 79 7.12 7.57 -7.69
C ILE A 79 8.35 7.99 -6.88
N ASN A 80 9.57 7.74 -7.38
CA ASN A 80 10.78 8.09 -6.65
C ASN A 80 11.00 9.62 -6.55
N LYS A 81 10.52 10.41 -7.52
CA LYS A 81 10.45 11.87 -7.35
C LYS A 81 9.48 12.27 -6.23
N ALA A 82 8.35 11.58 -6.08
CA ALA A 82 7.44 11.81 -4.97
C ALA A 82 8.07 11.42 -3.62
N VAL A 83 8.85 10.34 -3.57
CA VAL A 83 9.66 9.96 -2.39
C VAL A 83 10.62 11.09 -2.02
N HIS A 84 11.43 11.58 -2.95
CA HIS A 84 12.37 12.66 -2.67
C HIS A 84 11.68 13.98 -2.27
N TYR A 85 10.51 14.25 -2.83
CA TYR A 85 9.69 15.37 -2.38
C TYR A 85 9.24 15.18 -0.91
N ALA A 86 8.79 14.00 -0.54
CA ALA A 86 8.44 13.70 0.83
C ALA A 86 9.65 13.82 1.77
N GLU A 87 10.81 13.27 1.40
CA GLU A 87 12.07 13.42 2.16
C GLU A 87 12.41 14.89 2.43
N SER A 88 12.26 15.77 1.43
CA SER A 88 12.50 17.20 1.62
C SER A 88 11.51 17.84 2.61
N ARG A 89 10.25 17.39 2.61
CA ARG A 89 9.24 17.83 3.56
C ARG A 89 9.54 17.36 4.99
N PHE A 90 10.11 16.17 5.15
CA PHE A 90 10.61 15.68 6.44
C PHE A 90 11.74 16.56 6.96
N ASP A 91 12.71 16.91 6.12
CA ASP A 91 13.82 17.79 6.52
C ASP A 91 13.33 19.20 6.89
N GLU A 92 12.39 19.77 6.14
CA GLU A 92 11.75 21.04 6.46
C GLU A 92 11.04 20.98 7.82
N TYR A 93 10.32 19.89 8.10
CA TYR A 93 9.63 19.72 9.36
C TYR A 93 10.61 19.62 10.54
N VAL A 94 11.67 18.81 10.42
CA VAL A 94 12.70 18.63 11.44
C VAL A 94 13.46 19.94 11.70
N LEU A 95 13.69 20.77 10.66
CA LEU A 95 14.31 22.08 10.84
C LEU A 95 13.51 23.01 11.76
N LEU A 96 12.19 22.92 11.71
CA LEU A 96 11.28 23.70 12.55
C LEU A 96 10.97 23.01 13.89
N HIS A 97 11.13 21.69 13.94
CA HIS A 97 10.82 20.81 15.05
C HIS A 97 11.97 19.85 15.34
N PRO A 98 13.09 20.33 15.93
CA PRO A 98 14.27 19.49 16.17
C PRO A 98 14.01 18.24 17.02
N GLU A 99 12.96 18.28 17.85
CA GLU A 99 12.50 17.13 18.64
C GLU A 99 11.96 15.98 17.79
N ALA A 100 11.65 16.21 16.49
CA ALA A 100 11.22 15.19 15.54
C ALA A 100 12.38 14.56 14.78
N GLN A 101 13.63 14.83 15.15
CA GLN A 101 14.80 14.23 14.54
C GLN A 101 14.76 12.69 14.64
N GLY A 102 14.87 12.03 13.49
CA GLY A 102 14.81 10.57 13.42
C GLY A 102 13.40 10.00 13.22
N MET A 103 12.37 10.85 13.06
CA MET A 103 11.06 10.38 12.64
C MET A 103 11.13 9.67 11.29
N ALA A 104 10.42 8.59 11.15
CA ALA A 104 10.37 7.79 9.93
C ALA A 104 9.00 7.11 9.79
N THR A 105 8.71 6.58 8.63
CA THR A 105 7.49 5.81 8.38
C THR A 105 7.72 4.75 7.32
N THR A 106 6.98 3.66 7.36
CA THR A 106 6.78 2.82 6.20
C THR A 106 5.92 3.56 5.17
N PHE A 107 5.87 3.04 3.98
CA PHE A 107 5.05 3.61 2.92
C PHE A 107 4.55 2.51 2.00
N THR A 108 3.24 2.45 1.80
CA THR A 108 2.61 1.66 0.74
C THR A 108 1.70 2.55 -0.10
N LEU A 109 1.73 2.35 -1.40
CA LEU A 109 0.91 3.06 -2.36
C LEU A 109 0.32 2.09 -3.37
N LEU A 110 -0.95 2.30 -3.70
CA LEU A 110 -1.63 1.68 -4.81
C LEU A 110 -2.29 2.77 -5.66
N TYR A 111 -1.98 2.78 -6.95
CA TYR A 111 -2.59 3.68 -7.93
C TYR A 111 -3.27 2.88 -9.05
N ILE A 112 -4.54 3.19 -9.31
CA ILE A 112 -5.33 2.57 -10.38
C ILE A 112 -5.16 3.39 -11.65
N GLY A 113 -4.33 2.89 -12.56
CA GLY A 113 -3.98 3.54 -13.81
C GLY A 113 -4.70 2.99 -15.02
N GLU A 114 -4.28 3.48 -16.20
CA GLU A 114 -4.84 3.07 -17.49
C GLU A 114 -4.27 1.72 -17.99
N SER A 115 -3.02 1.41 -17.61
CA SER A 115 -2.32 0.18 -18.05
C SER A 115 -2.39 -0.95 -17.01
N GLY A 116 -2.87 -0.66 -15.81
CA GLY A 116 -2.93 -1.59 -14.69
C GLY A 116 -2.97 -0.89 -13.34
N ILE A 117 -2.54 -1.59 -12.32
CA ILE A 117 -2.42 -1.06 -10.96
C ILE A 117 -0.94 -0.95 -10.61
N THR A 118 -0.49 0.28 -10.34
CA THR A 118 0.87 0.54 -9.84
C THR A 118 0.86 0.39 -8.33
N VAL A 119 1.79 -0.43 -7.84
CA VAL A 119 2.06 -0.63 -6.41
C VAL A 119 3.45 -0.10 -6.12
N ALA A 120 3.63 0.62 -5.01
CA ALA A 120 4.93 1.01 -4.51
C ALA A 120 5.01 0.84 -3.00
N HIS A 121 6.19 0.49 -2.46
CA HIS A 121 6.36 0.37 -1.02
C HIS A 121 7.78 0.68 -0.55
N ILE A 122 7.89 1.04 0.73
CA ILE A 122 9.11 1.20 1.53
C ILE A 122 8.76 0.68 2.93
N GLY A 123 9.52 -0.28 3.46
CA GLY A 123 9.28 -0.85 4.79
C GLY A 123 8.62 -2.23 4.72
N ASP A 124 7.89 -2.59 5.76
CA ASP A 124 7.25 -3.90 5.96
C ASP A 124 5.71 -3.84 6.05
N SER A 125 5.12 -2.67 5.79
CA SER A 125 3.71 -2.59 5.42
C SER A 125 3.52 -3.18 4.03
N ARG A 126 2.45 -3.93 3.83
CA ARG A 126 2.30 -4.78 2.64
C ARG A 126 1.15 -4.38 1.73
N VAL A 127 1.30 -4.72 0.45
CA VAL A 127 0.23 -4.69 -0.55
C VAL A 127 0.04 -6.10 -1.12
N TYR A 128 -1.21 -6.56 -1.14
CA TYR A 128 -1.58 -7.85 -1.69
C TYR A 128 -2.56 -7.70 -2.86
N GLN A 129 -2.53 -8.66 -3.79
CA GLN A 129 -3.63 -8.97 -4.70
C GLN A 129 -4.17 -10.35 -4.37
N PHE A 130 -5.46 -10.44 -4.07
CA PHE A 130 -6.16 -11.70 -3.85
C PHE A 130 -7.14 -12.00 -4.98
N ARG A 131 -7.20 -13.27 -5.38
CA ARG A 131 -8.19 -13.80 -6.33
C ARG A 131 -8.69 -15.16 -5.84
N ASN A 132 -9.99 -15.26 -5.60
CA ASN A 132 -10.63 -16.53 -5.20
C ASN A 132 -9.94 -17.22 -4.01
N GLY A 133 -9.58 -16.49 -2.98
CA GLY A 133 -8.94 -17.02 -1.78
C GLY A 133 -7.46 -17.41 -1.97
N ARG A 134 -6.78 -16.84 -2.96
CA ARG A 134 -5.34 -17.06 -3.20
C ARG A 134 -4.61 -15.73 -3.31
N VAL A 135 -3.40 -15.67 -2.78
CA VAL A 135 -2.46 -14.59 -3.02
C VAL A 135 -1.92 -14.72 -4.44
N LEU A 136 -2.06 -13.68 -5.26
CA LEU A 136 -1.46 -13.59 -6.60
C LEU A 136 -0.23 -12.69 -6.61
N PHE A 137 -0.22 -11.69 -5.74
CA PHE A 137 0.88 -10.74 -5.56
C PHE A 137 0.95 -10.35 -4.10
N GLU A 138 2.14 -10.20 -3.57
CA GLU A 138 2.47 -9.58 -2.30
C GLU A 138 3.76 -8.77 -2.45
N THR A 139 3.88 -7.66 -1.73
CA THR A 139 5.15 -6.93 -1.61
C THR A 139 6.08 -7.66 -0.67
N GLU A 140 7.38 -7.56 -0.92
CA GLU A 140 8.42 -8.19 -0.11
C GLU A 140 8.94 -7.22 0.95
N ASP A 141 8.88 -7.61 2.23
CA ASP A 141 9.24 -6.73 3.33
C ASP A 141 10.68 -6.25 3.27
N HIS A 142 10.90 -4.97 3.46
CA HIS A 142 12.23 -4.44 3.71
C HIS A 142 12.61 -4.64 5.18
N SER A 143 12.79 -5.90 5.58
CA SER A 143 13.13 -6.30 6.94
C SER A 143 14.42 -7.12 7.00
N LEU A 144 15.01 -7.19 8.20
CA LEU A 144 16.19 -8.01 8.45
C LEU A 144 15.89 -9.49 8.18
N VAL A 145 14.76 -9.98 8.66
CA VAL A 145 14.41 -11.41 8.52
C VAL A 145 14.12 -11.78 7.07
N GLN A 146 13.49 -10.89 6.29
CA GLN A 146 13.28 -11.10 4.88
C GLN A 146 14.62 -11.15 4.11
N SER A 147 15.58 -10.30 4.48
CA SER A 147 16.91 -10.36 3.90
C SER A 147 17.61 -11.70 4.18
N LEU A 148 17.45 -12.28 5.39
CA LEU A 148 17.97 -13.59 5.74
C LEU A 148 17.25 -14.73 4.98
N VAL A 149 15.96 -14.61 4.75
CA VAL A 149 15.21 -15.55 3.89
C VAL A 149 15.75 -15.53 2.46
N ASN A 150 15.97 -14.34 1.91
CA ASN A 150 16.47 -14.18 0.55
C ASN A 150 17.92 -14.72 0.38
N MET A 151 18.72 -14.68 1.44
CA MET A 151 20.05 -15.30 1.48
C MET A 151 20.01 -16.82 1.69
N GLY A 152 18.81 -17.39 1.99
CA GLY A 152 18.66 -18.82 2.31
C GLY A 152 19.13 -19.20 3.71
N GLU A 153 19.32 -18.22 4.60
CA GLU A 153 19.73 -18.44 5.99
C GLU A 153 18.56 -18.75 6.92
N LEU A 154 17.34 -18.33 6.54
CA LEU A 154 16.09 -18.65 7.24
C LEU A 154 15.04 -19.13 6.25
N THR A 155 14.12 -19.98 6.73
CA THR A 155 12.84 -20.22 6.04
C THR A 155 11.84 -19.12 6.36
N LYS A 156 10.74 -19.03 5.58
CA LYS A 156 9.65 -18.08 5.88
C LYS A 156 9.04 -18.33 7.25
N GLU A 157 8.88 -19.60 7.64
CA GLU A 157 8.34 -20.02 8.92
C GLU A 157 9.23 -19.62 10.11
N GLU A 158 10.55 -19.77 9.95
CA GLU A 158 11.53 -19.32 10.94
C GLU A 158 11.55 -17.80 11.07
N ALA A 159 11.44 -17.07 9.95
CA ALA A 159 11.39 -15.61 9.93
C ALA A 159 10.17 -15.07 10.69
N ALA A 160 8.99 -15.69 10.52
CA ALA A 160 7.74 -15.27 11.16
C ALA A 160 7.80 -15.30 12.70
N THR A 161 8.64 -16.17 13.28
CA THR A 161 8.80 -16.34 14.74
C THR A 161 10.12 -15.78 15.27
N HIS A 162 10.95 -15.19 14.38
CA HIS A 162 12.28 -14.72 14.76
C HIS A 162 12.23 -13.54 15.73
N PRO A 163 13.12 -13.48 16.76
CA PRO A 163 13.13 -12.39 17.75
C PRO A 163 13.33 -10.98 17.15
N LYS A 164 13.93 -10.90 15.96
CA LYS A 164 14.21 -9.65 15.24
C LYS A 164 13.29 -9.44 14.03
N LYS A 165 12.11 -10.06 14.00
CA LYS A 165 11.18 -9.97 12.86
C LYS A 165 10.72 -8.54 12.57
N ASN A 166 10.62 -7.69 13.59
CA ASN A 166 10.16 -6.31 13.47
C ASN A 166 11.32 -5.32 13.18
N ILE A 167 12.51 -5.78 12.77
CA ILE A 167 13.60 -4.87 12.37
C ILE A 167 13.46 -4.56 10.89
N ILE A 168 12.95 -3.36 10.58
CA ILE A 168 12.91 -2.83 9.22
C ILE A 168 14.31 -2.36 8.78
N THR A 169 14.62 -2.50 7.51
CA THR A 169 15.91 -2.10 6.91
C THR A 169 15.79 -0.86 6.02
N ARG A 170 14.57 -0.47 5.66
CA ARG A 170 14.26 0.74 4.90
C ARG A 170 13.02 1.41 5.47
N ALA A 171 13.07 2.73 5.63
CA ALA A 171 11.94 3.56 6.01
C ALA A 171 12.04 4.91 5.28
N LEU A 172 10.93 5.54 5.01
CA LEU A 172 10.87 6.90 4.50
C LEU A 172 11.20 7.87 5.65
N SER A 173 12.22 8.68 5.48
CA SER A 173 12.69 9.68 6.45
C SER A 173 13.26 10.89 5.70
N GLY A 174 14.05 11.74 6.35
CA GLY A 174 14.71 12.88 5.68
C GLY A 174 15.80 12.44 4.67
N ALA A 175 16.18 13.35 3.80
CA ALA A 175 17.07 13.13 2.66
C ALA A 175 18.50 12.65 3.04
N THR A 176 18.91 12.77 4.30
CA THR A 176 20.20 12.21 4.78
C THR A 176 20.23 10.69 4.74
N CYS A 177 19.06 10.04 4.76
CA CYS A 177 18.89 8.59 4.64
C CYS A 177 17.97 8.26 3.45
N SER A 178 18.20 8.93 2.31
CA SER A 178 17.35 8.80 1.12
C SER A 178 17.22 7.36 0.64
N VAL A 179 16.00 6.99 0.30
CA VAL A 179 15.63 5.65 -0.16
C VAL A 179 14.81 5.71 -1.44
N ASN A 180 14.83 4.65 -2.21
CA ASN A 180 13.90 4.47 -3.33
C ASN A 180 12.79 3.48 -2.94
N ALA A 181 11.58 3.76 -3.40
CA ALA A 181 10.48 2.80 -3.33
C ALA A 181 10.72 1.64 -4.30
N GLU A 182 10.32 0.45 -3.91
CA GLU A 182 10.15 -0.66 -4.83
C GLU A 182 8.81 -0.51 -5.53
N VAL A 183 8.80 -0.60 -6.87
CA VAL A 183 7.62 -0.30 -7.69
C VAL A 183 7.31 -1.48 -8.59
N ALA A 184 6.05 -1.89 -8.60
CA ALA A 184 5.52 -2.93 -9.47
C ALA A 184 4.29 -2.44 -10.24
N LEU A 185 4.12 -2.90 -11.49
CA LEU A 185 2.92 -2.67 -12.29
C LEU A 185 2.20 -3.99 -12.53
N ILE A 186 1.04 -4.14 -11.89
CA ILE A 186 0.19 -5.32 -11.98
C ILE A 186 -0.77 -5.14 -13.15
N ARG A 187 -0.72 -6.06 -14.14
CA ARG A 187 -1.56 -6.06 -15.34
C ARG A 187 -2.56 -7.21 -15.40
N ASP A 188 -2.28 -8.30 -14.68
CA ASP A 188 -3.24 -9.42 -14.56
C ASP A 188 -4.24 -9.10 -13.45
N ILE A 189 -5.29 -8.41 -13.84
CA ILE A 189 -6.38 -7.99 -12.96
C ILE A 189 -7.69 -8.54 -13.54
N GLN A 190 -8.58 -9.04 -12.70
CA GLN A 190 -9.88 -9.60 -13.10
C GLN A 190 -11.01 -9.08 -12.22
N ASP A 191 -12.23 -9.18 -12.74
CA ASP A 191 -13.44 -8.89 -11.97
C ASP A 191 -13.47 -9.78 -10.72
N GLY A 192 -13.74 -9.18 -9.55
CA GLY A 192 -13.76 -9.87 -8.28
C GLY A 192 -12.40 -10.01 -7.59
N ASP A 193 -11.31 -9.47 -8.15
CA ASP A 193 -10.05 -9.34 -7.42
C ASP A 193 -10.19 -8.36 -6.26
N PHE A 194 -9.41 -8.59 -5.21
CA PHE A 194 -9.24 -7.66 -4.11
C PHE A 194 -7.79 -7.20 -4.06
N PHE A 195 -7.59 -5.90 -3.95
CA PHE A 195 -6.32 -5.36 -3.49
C PHE A 195 -6.43 -5.00 -2.02
N PHE A 196 -5.37 -5.25 -1.28
CA PHE A 196 -5.33 -5.06 0.16
C PHE A 196 -4.00 -4.43 0.56
N LEU A 197 -4.05 -3.27 1.22
CA LEU A 197 -2.89 -2.62 1.81
C LEU A 197 -3.04 -2.74 3.33
N CYS A 198 -1.95 -3.02 4.05
CA CYS A 198 -2.01 -3.08 5.51
C CYS A 198 -0.67 -2.79 6.18
N THR A 199 -0.74 -2.32 7.43
CA THR A 199 0.41 -2.23 8.34
C THR A 199 0.70 -3.59 8.99
N ASP A 200 1.84 -3.73 9.64
CA ASP A 200 2.31 -4.95 10.29
C ASP A 200 1.39 -5.40 11.44
N GLY A 201 0.68 -4.47 12.09
CA GLY A 201 -0.32 -4.79 13.09
C GLY A 201 -1.46 -5.69 12.60
N VAL A 202 -1.68 -5.77 11.27
CA VAL A 202 -2.60 -6.75 10.66
C VAL A 202 -1.89 -8.08 10.44
N THR A 203 -0.70 -8.07 9.85
CA THR A 203 0.06 -9.30 9.55
C THR A 203 0.62 -9.96 10.82
N GLU A 204 0.69 -9.25 11.94
CA GLU A 204 0.94 -9.84 13.26
C GLU A 204 -0.18 -10.81 13.68
N CYS A 205 -1.42 -10.55 13.22
CA CYS A 205 -2.61 -11.31 13.61
C CYS A 205 -3.00 -12.40 12.62
N PHE A 206 -2.55 -12.33 11.37
CA PHE A 206 -2.97 -13.24 10.30
C PHE A 206 -1.77 -13.74 9.51
N THR A 207 -1.77 -15.04 9.18
CA THR A 207 -0.87 -15.55 8.13
C THR A 207 -1.39 -15.19 6.74
N ASP A 208 -0.54 -15.30 5.72
CA ASP A 208 -0.95 -15.03 4.33
C ASP A 208 -2.07 -15.96 3.87
N GLU A 209 -2.08 -17.24 4.32
CA GLU A 209 -3.13 -18.22 4.02
C GLU A 209 -4.45 -17.83 4.70
N GLU A 210 -4.40 -17.37 5.96
CA GLU A 210 -5.57 -16.91 6.68
C GLU A 210 -6.15 -15.65 6.02
N LEU A 211 -5.31 -14.68 5.65
CA LEU A 211 -5.73 -13.52 4.88
C LEU A 211 -6.37 -13.95 3.56
N ALA A 212 -5.69 -14.78 2.77
CA ALA A 212 -6.21 -15.26 1.50
C ALA A 212 -7.60 -15.90 1.65
N SER A 213 -7.82 -16.69 2.70
CA SER A 213 -9.10 -17.32 2.98
C SER A 213 -10.23 -16.32 3.28
N LEU A 214 -9.89 -15.12 3.77
CA LEU A 214 -10.86 -14.05 4.00
C LEU A 214 -11.32 -13.41 2.69
N PHE A 215 -10.44 -13.34 1.68
CA PHE A 215 -10.70 -12.72 0.39
C PHE A 215 -11.19 -13.72 -0.67
N SER A 216 -12.11 -14.61 -0.28
CA SER A 216 -12.79 -15.51 -1.20
C SER A 216 -13.99 -14.81 -1.86
N SER A 217 -14.33 -15.23 -3.08
CA SER A 217 -15.37 -14.60 -3.92
C SER A 217 -16.80 -14.61 -3.34
N ASP A 218 -17.06 -15.42 -2.31
CA ASP A 218 -18.34 -15.51 -1.61
C ASP A 218 -18.49 -14.48 -0.48
N LYS A 219 -17.46 -13.69 -0.19
CA LYS A 219 -17.44 -12.75 0.93
C LYS A 219 -17.48 -11.30 0.45
N SER A 220 -18.31 -10.48 1.09
CA SER A 220 -18.31 -9.04 0.86
C SER A 220 -17.13 -8.37 1.54
N ALA A 221 -16.59 -7.31 0.93
CA ALA A 221 -15.52 -6.51 1.50
C ALA A 221 -15.85 -5.97 2.91
N GLU A 222 -17.12 -5.66 3.18
CA GLU A 222 -17.57 -5.23 4.50
C GLU A 222 -17.46 -6.36 5.54
N SER A 223 -17.80 -7.59 5.16
CA SER A 223 -17.63 -8.78 6.04
C SER A 223 -16.16 -9.03 6.34
N VAL A 224 -15.30 -8.89 5.34
CA VAL A 224 -13.84 -9.01 5.53
C VAL A 224 -13.34 -7.95 6.49
N LYS A 225 -13.70 -6.66 6.26
CA LYS A 225 -13.35 -5.54 7.15
C LYS A 225 -13.71 -5.85 8.60
N ASN A 226 -14.94 -6.29 8.84
CA ASN A 226 -15.43 -6.53 10.20
C ASN A 226 -14.63 -7.66 10.89
N LYS A 227 -14.26 -8.71 10.18
CA LYS A 227 -13.43 -9.81 10.71
C LYS A 227 -12.00 -9.36 11.01
N LEU A 228 -11.41 -8.54 10.13
CA LEU A 228 -10.08 -7.97 10.36
C LEU A 228 -10.08 -7.13 11.64
N ILE A 229 -11.02 -6.19 11.77
CA ILE A 229 -11.16 -5.34 12.96
C ILE A 229 -11.38 -6.19 14.21
N GLU A 230 -12.29 -7.18 14.17
CA GLU A 230 -12.58 -8.01 15.32
C GLU A 230 -11.34 -8.76 15.83
N ARG A 231 -10.56 -9.38 14.94
CA ARG A 231 -9.38 -10.15 15.34
C ARG A 231 -8.23 -9.24 15.74
N CYS A 232 -7.90 -8.19 14.95
CA CYS A 232 -6.81 -7.28 15.29
C CYS A 232 -7.06 -6.53 16.60
N SER A 233 -8.29 -6.09 16.87
CA SER A 233 -8.62 -5.46 18.16
C SER A 233 -8.37 -6.35 19.38
N LYS A 234 -8.45 -7.67 19.21
CA LYS A 234 -8.20 -8.64 20.28
C LYS A 234 -6.72 -9.03 20.40
N GLU A 235 -6.07 -9.25 19.28
CA GLU A 235 -4.78 -9.94 19.19
C GLU A 235 -3.61 -8.98 18.94
N SER A 236 -3.77 -7.93 18.09
CA SER A 236 -2.69 -7.03 17.79
C SER A 236 -2.16 -6.30 19.03
N LYS A 237 -0.85 -6.15 19.08
CA LYS A 237 -0.14 -5.36 20.09
C LYS A 237 0.19 -3.96 19.57
N ASP A 238 -0.03 -3.74 18.29
CA ASP A 238 0.27 -2.50 17.61
C ASP A 238 -0.99 -1.76 17.13
N ASN A 239 -0.78 -0.57 16.55
CA ASN A 239 -1.73 0.07 15.66
C ASN A 239 -2.00 -0.89 14.50
N PHE A 240 -3.19 -0.83 13.92
CA PHE A 240 -3.47 -1.62 12.72
C PHE A 240 -4.33 -0.82 11.76
N SER A 241 -3.84 -0.72 10.55
CA SER A 241 -4.49 0.03 9.50
C SER A 241 -4.50 -0.74 8.19
N PHE A 242 -5.58 -0.59 7.42
CA PHE A 242 -5.69 -1.27 6.14
C PHE A 242 -6.66 -0.59 5.17
N TYR A 243 -6.48 -0.92 3.88
CA TYR A 243 -7.44 -0.69 2.80
C TYR A 243 -7.84 -2.01 2.14
N ILE A 244 -9.14 -2.20 1.88
CA ILE A 244 -9.72 -3.24 1.04
C ILE A 244 -10.29 -2.56 -0.21
N ILE A 245 -9.78 -2.91 -1.38
CA ILE A 245 -10.12 -2.30 -2.67
C ILE A 245 -10.65 -3.41 -3.59
N PRO A 246 -11.98 -3.62 -3.65
CA PRO A 246 -12.58 -4.64 -4.50
C PRO A 246 -12.67 -4.15 -5.94
N ILE A 247 -12.28 -4.99 -6.89
CA ILE A 247 -12.42 -4.74 -8.33
C ILE A 247 -13.80 -5.21 -8.79
N GLN A 248 -14.64 -4.28 -9.21
CA GLN A 248 -15.98 -4.58 -9.70
C GLN A 248 -15.95 -5.13 -11.14
N SER A 249 -15.28 -4.41 -12.04
CA SER A 249 -15.20 -4.82 -13.43
C SER A 249 -14.00 -4.20 -14.15
N ILE A 250 -13.56 -4.90 -15.20
CA ILE A 250 -12.46 -4.46 -16.08
C ILE A 250 -12.94 -4.46 -17.52
N GLN A 251 -12.87 -3.29 -18.14
CA GLN A 251 -13.13 -3.14 -19.58
C GLN A 251 -11.81 -2.92 -20.31
N LYS A 252 -11.46 -3.84 -21.22
CA LYS A 252 -10.34 -3.61 -22.13
C LYS A 252 -10.77 -2.61 -23.17
N ILE A 253 -10.17 -1.41 -23.18
CA ILE A 253 -10.38 -0.43 -24.22
C ILE A 253 -9.85 -1.04 -25.50
N ALA A 254 -10.75 -1.38 -26.44
CA ALA A 254 -10.38 -1.90 -27.76
C ALA A 254 -9.51 -0.83 -28.45
N GLY A 255 -8.26 -1.15 -28.70
CA GLY A 255 -7.32 -0.20 -29.30
C GLY A 255 -7.81 0.26 -30.67
N TYR A 256 -7.64 1.53 -30.97
CA TYR A 256 -8.00 2.24 -32.20
C TYR A 256 -7.49 1.59 -33.52
N LYS A 257 -6.72 0.50 -33.43
CA LYS A 257 -6.22 -0.22 -34.61
C LYS A 257 -7.28 -0.97 -35.43
N GLN A 258 -8.44 -1.28 -34.85
CA GLN A 258 -9.49 -1.97 -35.60
C GLN A 258 -10.35 -1.04 -36.46
N TYR A 259 -10.43 0.25 -36.13
CA TYR A 259 -11.20 1.22 -36.92
C TYR A 259 -10.48 1.68 -38.18
N LEU A 260 -9.15 1.65 -38.23
CA LEU A 260 -8.41 2.00 -39.46
C LEU A 260 -8.46 0.92 -40.55
N LEU A 261 -8.62 -0.35 -40.21
CA LEU A 261 -8.75 -1.43 -41.17
C LEU A 261 -10.15 -1.51 -41.82
N SER A 262 -11.21 -1.10 -41.12
CA SER A 262 -12.56 -1.05 -41.71
C SER A 262 -12.75 0.13 -42.66
N PHE A 263 -12.00 1.22 -42.52
CA PHE A 263 -12.06 2.36 -43.45
C PHE A 263 -11.35 2.15 -44.75
N PHE A 264 -10.36 1.24 -44.81
CA PHE A 264 -9.64 0.90 -46.07
C PHE A 264 -10.33 -0.16 -46.92
N TYR A 265 -11.28 -0.93 -46.38
CA TYR A 265 -12.05 -1.95 -47.15
C TYR A 265 -13.39 -1.45 -47.71
N SER A 266 -13.78 -0.21 -47.48
CA SER A 266 -15.01 0.37 -48.05
C SER A 266 -14.76 1.21 -49.32
N PHE A 267 -13.54 1.21 -49.87
CA PHE A 267 -13.18 1.95 -51.08
C PHE A 267 -12.45 1.06 -52.13
N VAL A 268 -12.82 -0.23 -52.22
CA VAL A 268 -12.43 -1.06 -53.38
C VAL A 268 -13.69 -1.67 -54.01
#